data_d5d20c1368f7e1be1f22c32064547a46
#
_entry.id   d5d20c1368f7e1be1f22c32064547a46
#
_cell.length_a   1.000
_cell.length_b   1.000
_cell.length_c   1.000
_cell.angle_alpha   90.00
_cell.angle_beta   90.00
_cell.angle_gamma   90.00
#
_symmetry.space_group_name_H-M   'P 1'
#
loop_
_entity.id
_entity.type
_entity.pdbx_description
1 polymer ?
#
loop_
_entity_poly.entity_id
_entity_poly.type
_entity_poly.pdbx_seq_one_letter_code
_entity_poly.pdbx_strand_id
1 'polypeptide(L)'
;MSRSPRKNPLTLSQRRCAEILATNDIHKMTITQMADEIGVDPRTIYRWKKDPEFIAYQNSVAEQAMEDFLAETYTTLKQLLREGRSEKTKLEAIKLVLQNRGKLVEKQEHSVEVKQQQTLEELEREVIEMENELLED
;
A
#
# COMPACT_ATOMS: atom_id res chain seq x y z
N MET A 1 15.88 1.19 20.16
CA MET A 1 15.31 2.26 20.99
C MET A 1 14.24 3.00 20.20
N SER A 2 13.02 2.95 20.66
CA SER A 2 11.97 3.79 20.10
C SER A 2 12.26 5.25 20.49
N ARG A 3 12.42 6.11 19.49
CA ARG A 3 12.50 7.54 19.75
C ARG A 3 11.19 8.00 20.37
N SER A 4 11.27 8.69 21.50
CA SER A 4 10.12 9.39 22.05
C SER A 4 9.53 10.31 20.97
N PRO A 5 8.19 10.38 20.84
CA PRO A 5 7.59 11.33 19.90
C PRO A 5 8.10 12.74 20.23
N ARG A 6 8.44 13.50 19.20
CA ARG A 6 8.86 14.89 19.39
C ARG A 6 7.78 15.64 20.14
N LYS A 7 8.19 16.48 21.06
CA LYS A 7 7.28 17.37 21.80
C LYS A 7 6.56 18.35 20.86
N ASN A 8 7.16 18.64 19.70
CA ASN A 8 6.59 19.53 18.70
C ASN A 8 6.30 18.75 17.41
N PRO A 9 5.04 18.72 16.97
CA PRO A 9 4.70 18.14 15.66
C PRO A 9 5.36 18.94 14.53
N LEU A 10 5.36 18.38 13.33
CA LEU A 10 5.83 19.07 12.13
C LEU A 10 5.10 20.43 11.99
N THR A 11 5.86 21.46 11.57
CA THR A 11 5.28 22.75 11.29
C THR A 11 4.34 22.70 10.08
N LEU A 12 3.48 23.69 9.95
CA LEU A 12 2.60 23.80 8.78
C LEU A 12 3.38 23.86 7.48
N SER A 13 4.50 24.57 7.46
CA SER A 13 5.39 24.65 6.30
C SER A 13 6.00 23.30 5.93
N GLN A 14 6.41 22.51 6.93
CA GLN A 14 6.92 21.15 6.72
C GLN A 14 5.85 20.23 6.15
N ARG A 15 4.64 20.28 6.69
CA ARG A 15 3.50 19.49 6.19
C ARG A 15 3.16 19.84 4.76
N ARG A 16 3.09 21.13 4.46
CA ARG A 16 2.79 21.60 3.10
C ARG A 16 3.85 21.14 2.10
N CYS A 17 5.12 21.23 2.48
CA CYS A 17 6.22 20.74 1.66
C CYS A 17 6.13 19.23 1.41
N ALA A 18 5.87 18.45 2.45
CA ALA A 18 5.70 17.00 2.34
C ALA A 18 4.51 16.61 1.45
N GLU A 19 3.41 17.33 1.54
CA GLU A 19 2.24 17.14 0.68
C GLU A 19 2.56 17.40 -0.79
N ILE A 20 3.26 18.48 -1.09
CA ILE A 20 3.69 18.79 -2.46
C ILE A 20 4.65 17.72 -2.98
N LEU A 21 5.63 17.31 -2.18
CA LEU A 21 6.59 16.26 -2.57
C LEU A 21 5.90 14.91 -2.82
N ALA A 22 4.94 14.54 -1.99
CA ALA A 22 4.22 13.28 -2.13
C ALA A 22 3.35 13.22 -3.40
N THR A 23 2.89 14.39 -3.88
CA THR A 23 2.03 14.52 -5.06
C THR A 23 2.69 15.31 -6.19
N ASN A 24 4.02 15.30 -6.24
CA ASN A 24 4.76 16.12 -7.19
C ASN A 24 4.64 15.64 -8.66
N ASP A 25 4.15 14.46 -8.89
CA ASP A 25 3.72 13.99 -10.21
C ASP A 25 2.63 14.90 -10.80
N ILE A 26 1.78 15.45 -9.95
CA ILE A 26 0.71 16.42 -10.31
C ILE A 26 1.27 17.83 -10.39
N HIS A 27 1.99 18.26 -9.36
CA HIS A 27 2.48 19.64 -9.24
C HIS A 27 3.65 19.96 -10.18
N LYS A 28 4.53 19.00 -10.42
CA LYS A 28 5.73 19.12 -11.28
C LYS A 28 6.61 20.32 -10.91
N MET A 29 6.79 20.55 -9.62
CA MET A 29 7.60 21.65 -9.10
C MET A 29 9.03 21.20 -8.82
N THR A 30 9.98 22.09 -9.06
CA THR A 30 11.35 21.90 -8.60
C THR A 30 11.47 22.24 -7.12
N ILE A 31 12.52 21.80 -6.47
CA ILE A 31 12.78 22.15 -5.06
C ILE A 31 12.85 23.67 -4.86
N THR A 32 13.45 24.38 -5.79
CA THR A 32 13.54 25.84 -5.77
C THR A 32 12.15 26.49 -5.83
N GLN A 33 11.27 25.99 -6.70
CA GLN A 33 9.90 26.47 -6.80
C GLN A 33 9.09 26.19 -5.53
N MET A 34 9.25 25.00 -4.95
CA MET A 34 8.61 24.67 -3.67
C MET A 34 9.07 25.59 -2.55
N ALA A 35 10.37 25.85 -2.49
CA ALA A 35 10.96 26.75 -1.50
C ALA A 35 10.42 28.17 -1.62
N ASP A 36 10.30 28.69 -2.83
CA ASP A 36 9.71 30.01 -3.08
C ASP A 36 8.25 30.08 -2.64
N GLU A 37 7.46 29.07 -2.96
CA GLU A 37 6.05 29.01 -2.59
C GLU A 37 5.84 28.92 -1.08
N ILE A 38 6.66 28.14 -0.40
CA ILE A 38 6.57 27.94 1.06
C ILE A 38 7.21 29.10 1.83
N GLY A 39 8.16 29.79 1.20
CA GLY A 39 8.88 30.90 1.81
C GLY A 39 10.06 30.46 2.64
N VAL A 40 10.79 29.44 2.20
CA VAL A 40 11.99 28.92 2.86
C VAL A 40 13.14 28.80 1.86
N ASP A 41 14.37 28.63 2.37
CA ASP A 41 15.52 28.35 1.54
C ASP A 41 15.46 26.91 1.01
N PRO A 42 15.86 26.63 -0.25
CA PRO A 42 15.93 25.28 -0.78
C PRO A 42 16.73 24.30 0.07
N ARG A 43 17.77 24.73 0.72
CA ARG A 43 18.57 23.93 1.66
C ARG A 43 17.75 23.41 2.83
N THR A 44 16.78 24.20 3.27
CA THR A 44 15.85 23.81 4.34
C THR A 44 15.01 22.59 3.92
N ILE A 45 14.54 22.55 2.68
CA ILE A 45 13.79 21.40 2.14
C ILE A 45 14.67 20.15 2.08
N TYR A 46 15.92 20.27 1.60
CA TYR A 46 16.84 19.14 1.59
C TYR A 46 17.13 18.60 2.99
N ARG A 47 17.20 19.46 3.98
CA ARG A 47 17.35 19.06 5.38
C ARG A 47 16.12 18.34 5.91
N TRP A 48 14.91 18.83 5.60
CA TRP A 48 13.66 18.18 5.98
C TRP A 48 13.53 16.80 5.37
N LYS A 49 13.95 16.62 4.14
CA LYS A 49 13.92 15.32 3.45
C LYS A 49 14.73 14.21 4.12
N LYS A 50 15.64 14.58 5.01
CA LYS A 50 16.46 13.64 5.81
C LYS A 50 15.84 13.35 7.18
N ASP A 51 14.83 14.09 7.58
CA ASP A 51 14.17 13.93 8.86
C ASP A 51 13.19 12.74 8.82
N PRO A 52 13.35 11.73 9.71
CA PRO A 52 12.48 10.58 9.73
C PRO A 52 10.99 10.91 9.90
N GLU A 53 10.65 11.91 10.68
CA GLU A 53 9.24 12.33 10.86
C GLU A 53 8.66 12.97 9.61
N PHE A 54 9.46 13.76 8.91
CA PHE A 54 9.08 14.34 7.62
C PHE A 54 8.85 13.24 6.58
N ILE A 55 9.76 12.27 6.50
CA ILE A 55 9.67 11.13 5.59
C ILE A 55 8.41 10.31 5.89
N ALA A 56 8.13 10.02 7.16
CA ALA A 56 6.95 9.27 7.57
C ALA A 56 5.65 9.99 7.18
N TYR A 57 5.58 11.29 7.38
CA TYR A 57 4.43 12.09 6.98
C TYR A 57 4.26 12.13 5.47
N GLN A 58 5.36 12.35 4.72
CA GLN A 58 5.35 12.31 3.26
C GLN A 58 4.83 10.96 2.73
N ASN A 59 5.30 9.86 3.30
CA ASN A 59 4.86 8.53 2.91
C ASN A 59 3.37 8.31 3.20
N SER A 60 2.87 8.80 4.34
CA SER A 60 1.44 8.68 4.68
C SER A 60 0.56 9.44 3.69
N VAL A 61 0.97 10.62 3.27
CA VAL A 61 0.27 11.41 2.25
C VAL A 61 0.30 10.69 0.89
N ALA A 62 1.45 10.13 0.52
CA ALA A 62 1.59 9.37 -0.72
C ALA A 62 0.69 8.12 -0.74
N GLU A 63 0.62 7.39 0.36
CA GLU A 63 -0.27 6.23 0.50
C GLU A 63 -1.74 6.63 0.37
N GLN A 64 -2.15 7.72 1.02
CA GLN A 64 -3.51 8.22 0.91
C GLN A 64 -3.85 8.66 -0.52
N ALA A 65 -2.92 9.32 -1.19
CA ALA A 65 -3.09 9.73 -2.59
C ALA A 65 -3.22 8.50 -3.51
N MET A 66 -2.47 7.43 -3.25
CA MET A 66 -2.59 6.17 -4.01
C MET A 66 -3.93 5.49 -3.78
N GLU A 67 -4.44 5.48 -2.55
CA GLU A 67 -5.77 4.93 -2.26
C GLU A 67 -6.87 5.71 -2.99
N ASP A 68 -6.80 7.03 -2.98
CA ASP A 68 -7.73 7.90 -3.68
C ASP A 68 -7.65 7.67 -5.20
N PHE A 69 -6.45 7.56 -5.74
CA PHE A 69 -6.22 7.27 -7.15
C PHE A 69 -6.75 5.88 -7.54
N LEU A 70 -6.59 4.90 -6.67
CA LEU A 70 -7.11 3.54 -6.88
C LEU A 70 -8.64 3.53 -6.98
N ALA A 71 -9.32 4.26 -6.10
CA ALA A 71 -10.77 4.41 -6.13
C ALA A 71 -11.24 5.05 -7.44
N GLU A 72 -10.56 6.10 -7.89
CA GLU A 72 -10.82 6.76 -9.17
C GLU A 72 -10.58 5.82 -10.36
N THR A 73 -9.54 5.01 -10.31
CA THR A 73 -9.22 4.00 -11.33
C THR A 73 -10.35 2.97 -11.44
N TYR A 74 -10.86 2.46 -10.33
CA TYR A 74 -11.99 1.54 -10.33
C TYR A 74 -13.26 2.18 -10.90
N THR A 75 -13.51 3.44 -10.60
CA THR A 75 -14.64 4.19 -11.18
C THR A 75 -14.50 4.29 -12.70
N THR A 76 -13.31 4.62 -13.19
CA THR A 76 -13.03 4.70 -14.63
C THR A 76 -13.20 3.34 -15.30
N LEU A 77 -12.72 2.26 -14.69
CA LEU A 77 -12.91 0.90 -15.19
C LEU A 77 -14.40 0.52 -15.27
N LYS A 78 -15.19 0.87 -14.27
CA LYS A 78 -16.65 0.66 -14.30
C LYS A 78 -17.32 1.41 -15.45
N GLN A 79 -16.90 2.67 -15.67
CA GLN A 79 -17.43 3.46 -16.79
C GLN A 79 -17.06 2.84 -18.14
N LEU A 80 -15.83 2.40 -18.33
CA LEU A 80 -15.39 1.71 -19.54
C LEU A 80 -16.19 0.43 -19.81
N LEU A 81 -16.51 -0.31 -18.74
CA LEU A 81 -17.33 -1.53 -18.86
C LEU A 81 -18.78 -1.24 -19.22
N ARG A 82 -19.35 -0.13 -18.73
CA ARG A 82 -20.74 0.26 -18.99
C ARG A 82 -20.93 0.98 -20.33
N GLU A 83 -20.02 1.88 -20.67
CA GLU A 83 -20.16 2.85 -21.77
C GLU A 83 -19.14 2.64 -22.88
N GLY A 84 -18.17 1.75 -22.70
CA GLY A 84 -17.13 1.49 -23.69
C GLY A 84 -17.71 0.96 -25.00
N ARG A 85 -17.34 1.57 -26.11
CA ARG A 85 -17.80 1.22 -27.46
C ARG A 85 -17.05 0.02 -28.05
N SER A 86 -15.86 -0.27 -27.57
CA SER A 86 -15.04 -1.37 -28.06
C SER A 86 -15.13 -2.57 -27.12
N GLU A 87 -15.58 -3.70 -27.63
CA GLU A 87 -15.62 -4.97 -26.90
C GLU A 87 -14.21 -5.40 -26.47
N LYS A 88 -13.20 -5.14 -27.31
CA LYS A 88 -11.81 -5.44 -26.99
C LYS A 88 -11.33 -4.66 -25.77
N THR A 89 -11.64 -3.37 -25.69
CA THR A 89 -11.28 -2.52 -24.54
C THR A 89 -11.98 -2.98 -23.26
N LYS A 90 -13.27 -3.35 -23.35
CA LYS A 90 -14.03 -3.90 -22.22
C LYS A 90 -13.42 -5.21 -21.73
N LEU A 91 -13.06 -6.09 -22.65
CA LEU A 91 -12.46 -7.38 -22.32
C LEU A 91 -11.12 -7.21 -21.64
N GLU A 92 -10.28 -6.32 -22.14
CA GLU A 92 -8.98 -5.99 -21.52
C GLU A 92 -9.15 -5.40 -20.11
N ALA A 93 -10.12 -4.50 -19.91
CA ALA A 93 -10.43 -3.91 -18.62
C ALA A 93 -10.90 -4.99 -17.61
N ILE A 94 -11.78 -5.89 -18.02
CA ILE A 94 -12.24 -7.02 -17.20
C ILE A 94 -11.06 -7.91 -16.82
N LYS A 95 -10.18 -8.20 -17.77
CA LYS A 95 -8.99 -9.03 -17.57
C LYS A 95 -8.06 -8.41 -16.53
N LEU A 96 -7.80 -7.10 -16.62
CA LEU A 96 -6.97 -6.38 -15.65
C LEU A 96 -7.56 -6.40 -14.23
N VAL A 97 -8.86 -6.19 -14.10
CA VAL A 97 -9.55 -6.26 -12.79
C VAL A 97 -9.45 -7.64 -12.20
N LEU A 98 -9.73 -8.68 -13.00
CA LEU A 98 -9.64 -10.06 -12.55
C LEU A 98 -8.22 -10.47 -12.18
N GLN A 99 -7.21 -10.03 -12.93
CA GLN A 99 -5.81 -10.28 -12.62
C GLN A 99 -5.38 -9.62 -11.31
N ASN A 100 -5.78 -8.37 -11.08
CA ASN A 100 -5.49 -7.67 -9.82
C ASN A 100 -6.14 -8.33 -8.61
N ARG A 101 -7.40 -8.71 -8.74
CA ARG A 101 -8.12 -9.43 -7.69
C ARG A 101 -7.60 -10.85 -7.52
N GLY A 102 -7.27 -11.52 -8.62
CA GLY A 102 -6.69 -12.85 -8.61
C GLY A 102 -5.39 -12.93 -7.84
N LYS A 103 -4.51 -11.95 -8.01
CA LYS A 103 -3.24 -11.88 -7.25
C LYS A 103 -3.44 -11.75 -5.74
N LEU A 104 -4.44 -11.00 -5.30
CA LEU A 104 -4.77 -10.88 -3.88
C LEU A 104 -5.41 -12.15 -3.32
N VAL A 105 -6.32 -12.76 -4.07
CA VAL A 105 -6.98 -14.00 -3.72
C VAL A 105 -5.98 -15.17 -3.69
N GLU A 106 -5.12 -15.28 -4.69
CA GLU A 106 -4.06 -16.31 -4.73
C GLU A 106 -3.15 -16.24 -3.52
N LYS A 107 -2.73 -15.06 -3.10
CA LYS A 107 -1.93 -14.89 -1.88
C LYS A 107 -2.66 -15.33 -0.63
N GLN A 108 -3.94 -14.99 -0.51
CA GLN A 108 -4.76 -15.38 0.63
C GLN A 108 -5.05 -16.88 0.64
N GLU A 109 -5.40 -17.46 -0.49
CA GLU A 109 -5.62 -18.89 -0.65
C GLU A 109 -4.34 -19.70 -0.35
N HIS A 110 -3.20 -19.26 -0.84
CA HIS A 110 -1.93 -19.90 -0.58
C HIS A 110 -1.60 -19.91 0.92
N SER A 111 -1.82 -18.82 1.63
CA SER A 111 -1.60 -18.75 3.08
C SER A 111 -2.59 -19.63 3.86
N VAL A 112 -3.83 -19.72 3.43
CA VAL A 112 -4.86 -20.59 4.02
C VAL A 112 -4.54 -22.05 3.76
N GLU A 113 -4.17 -22.42 2.55
CA GLU A 113 -3.74 -23.79 2.20
C GLU A 113 -2.56 -24.26 3.02
N VAL A 114 -1.55 -23.44 3.18
CA VAL A 114 -0.39 -23.76 4.03
C VAL A 114 -0.80 -23.99 5.48
N LYS A 115 -1.67 -23.16 6.02
CA LYS A 115 -2.20 -23.33 7.38
C LYS A 115 -3.04 -24.62 7.51
N GLN A 116 -3.88 -24.91 6.53
CA GLN A 116 -4.71 -26.11 6.51
C GLN A 116 -3.86 -27.38 6.39
N GLN A 117 -2.82 -27.38 5.56
CA GLN A 117 -1.90 -28.48 5.43
C GLN A 117 -1.16 -28.76 6.73
N GLN A 118 -0.65 -27.74 7.40
CA GLN A 118 -0.01 -27.88 8.70
C GLN A 118 -0.97 -28.47 9.74
N THR A 119 -2.21 -28.02 9.78
CA THR A 119 -3.22 -28.52 10.71
C THR A 119 -3.56 -29.98 10.45
N LEU A 120 -3.70 -30.37 9.17
CA LEU A 120 -3.96 -31.76 8.78
C LEU A 120 -2.78 -32.68 9.15
N GLU A 121 -1.54 -32.27 8.90
CA GLU A 121 -0.35 -33.02 9.28
C GLU A 121 -0.25 -33.21 10.80
N GLU A 122 -0.56 -32.18 11.58
CA GLU A 122 -0.63 -32.26 13.03
C GLU A 122 -1.69 -33.25 13.50
N LEU A 123 -2.89 -33.21 12.91
CA LEU A 123 -3.97 -34.15 13.21
C LEU A 123 -3.62 -35.60 12.84
N GLU A 124 -2.99 -35.80 11.70
CA GLU A 124 -2.50 -37.12 11.28
C GLU A 124 -1.48 -37.68 12.25
N ARG A 125 -0.55 -36.87 12.74
CA ARG A 125 0.41 -37.27 13.76
C ARG A 125 -0.24 -37.68 15.07
N GLU A 126 -1.24 -36.88 15.53
CA GLU A 126 -1.99 -37.18 16.76
C GLU A 126 -2.73 -38.51 16.65
N VAL A 127 -3.35 -38.78 15.49
CA VAL A 127 -4.05 -40.04 15.22
C VAL A 127 -3.08 -41.24 15.25
N ILE A 128 -1.88 -41.10 14.63
CA ILE A 128 -0.87 -42.13 14.61
C ILE A 128 -0.35 -42.40 16.04
N GLU A 129 -0.14 -41.36 16.84
CA GLU A 129 0.28 -41.49 18.23
C GLU A 129 -0.76 -42.24 19.06
N MET A 130 -2.05 -41.93 18.90
CA MET A 130 -3.15 -42.58 19.56
C MET A 130 -3.26 -44.06 19.17
N GLU A 131 -3.11 -44.40 17.91
CA GLU A 131 -3.10 -45.79 17.42
C GLU A 131 -1.92 -46.58 17.98
N ASN A 132 -0.75 -45.97 18.07
CA ASN A 132 0.43 -46.62 18.66
C ASN A 132 0.25 -46.84 20.17
N GLU A 133 -0.34 -45.93 20.92
CA GLU A 133 -0.66 -46.10 22.33
C GLU A 133 -1.64 -47.24 22.57
N LEU A 134 -2.65 -47.38 21.69
CA LEU A 134 -3.62 -48.47 21.76
C LEU A 134 -3.03 -49.86 21.42
N LEU A 135 -1.97 -49.88 20.61
CA LEU A 135 -1.30 -51.13 20.21
C LEU A 135 -0.26 -51.62 21.24
N GLU A 136 0.20 -50.77 22.15
CA GLU A 136 1.15 -51.10 23.20
C GLU A 136 0.53 -51.80 24.41
N ASP A 137 -0.78 -51.89 24.50
CA ASP A 137 -1.49 -52.65 25.53
C ASP A 137 -1.57 -54.17 25.13
#